data_1b21f0c9b2f3857983a16a23cd1c9e22
#
_entry.id   1b21f0c9b2f3857983a16a23cd1c9e22
#
_cell.length_a   1.000
_cell.length_b   1.000
_cell.length_c   1.000
_cell.angle_alpha   90.00
_cell.angle_beta   90.00
_cell.angle_gamma   90.00
#
_symmetry.space_group_name_H-M   'P 1'
#
loop_
_entity.id
_entity.type
_entity.pdbx_description
1 polymer ?
#
loop_
_entity_poly.entity_id
_entity_poly.type
_entity_poly.pdbx_seq_one_letter_code
_entity_poly.pdbx_strand_id
1 'polypeptide(L)'
;DGVFSVIEQLAGVRLPASAWESLILPARVGDYSPTMLDELTSNGEVLILGAGKAGAADPWIMLLPSDYAAQLAPETDAEGVSMLQRAILDVLGRGGGFLFADIAAEAPGTTEETREALWGLVEMGLVSPDSFAPIRTRLSSGGSRSGRTAHRSKRRPTRSRLRMGRTSFAQAQNAAGAGTPPDVMGRWSLAVPAATDATSRSVAHGEAWLDRYGVLTRGSVVAEDVLGGFALAYKVLSGFEESGKAMRGYVIDGLGAAQFSTPAIIDRLRGLADSPDVTGWPSGTTEPETYVLAACDPANPYGAALPWPQRDDATGGPTRSAGALVVLIDGLPIAHLT
;
A
#
# COMPACT_ATOMS: atom_id res chain seq x y z
N ASP A 1 -12.03 7.32 -10.93
CA ASP A 1 -10.96 7.18 -11.93
C ASP A 1 -9.57 7.49 -11.35
N GLY A 2 -9.37 8.63 -10.65
CA GLY A 2 -8.03 9.01 -10.15
C GLY A 2 -7.43 8.04 -9.13
N VAL A 3 -8.20 7.54 -8.17
CA VAL A 3 -7.71 6.58 -7.16
C VAL A 3 -7.29 5.27 -7.81
N PHE A 4 -8.08 4.76 -8.75
CA PHE A 4 -7.77 3.53 -9.45
C PHE A 4 -6.45 3.66 -10.26
N SER A 5 -6.25 4.76 -11.00
CA SER A 5 -5.00 4.99 -11.75
C SER A 5 -3.76 5.09 -10.84
N VAL A 6 -3.90 5.66 -9.64
CA VAL A 6 -2.80 5.66 -8.65
C VAL A 6 -2.51 4.24 -8.16
N ILE A 7 -3.55 3.43 -7.93
CA ILE A 7 -3.38 2.04 -7.51
C ILE A 7 -2.76 1.20 -8.63
N GLU A 8 -3.14 1.41 -9.89
CA GLU A 8 -2.48 0.77 -11.04
C GLU A 8 -0.98 1.08 -11.08
N GLN A 9 -0.60 2.35 -10.96
CA GLN A 9 0.80 2.77 -10.95
C GLN A 9 1.59 2.15 -9.78
N LEU A 10 0.97 1.99 -8.61
CA LEU A 10 1.58 1.46 -7.40
C LEU A 10 1.31 -0.04 -7.19
N ALA A 11 0.69 -0.73 -8.17
CA ALA A 11 0.34 -2.13 -8.04
C ALA A 11 1.58 -3.01 -7.80
N GLY A 12 1.51 -3.88 -6.79
CA GLY A 12 2.60 -4.77 -6.41
C GLY A 12 3.64 -4.16 -5.45
N VAL A 13 3.55 -2.86 -5.13
CA VAL A 13 4.38 -2.26 -4.08
C VAL A 13 3.75 -2.46 -2.71
N ARG A 14 4.54 -2.92 -1.76
CA ARG A 14 4.14 -2.92 -0.35
C ARG A 14 4.40 -1.56 0.29
N LEU A 15 3.37 -0.96 0.86
CA LEU A 15 3.44 0.31 1.56
C LEU A 15 2.76 0.17 2.93
N PRO A 16 3.20 0.94 3.95
CA PRO A 16 2.51 0.92 5.24
C PRO A 16 1.05 1.32 5.06
N ALA A 17 0.14 0.61 5.70
CA ALA A 17 -1.28 0.93 5.61
C ALA A 17 -1.57 2.38 6.03
N SER A 18 -0.84 2.89 7.04
CA SER A 18 -0.93 4.27 7.50
C SER A 18 -0.58 5.32 6.43
N ALA A 19 0.27 4.98 5.45
CA ALA A 19 0.70 5.92 4.42
C ALA A 19 -0.31 6.07 3.28
N TRP A 20 -1.10 5.04 2.98
CA TRP A 20 -2.01 5.04 1.83
C TRP A 20 -2.97 6.23 1.82
N GLU A 21 -3.75 6.38 2.88
CA GLU A 21 -4.82 7.41 2.96
C GLU A 21 -4.35 8.73 3.55
N SER A 22 -3.22 8.75 4.25
CA SER A 22 -2.71 9.97 4.88
C SER A 22 -1.77 10.78 3.98
N LEU A 23 -1.07 10.12 3.05
CA LEU A 23 -0.01 10.72 2.25
C LEU A 23 -0.13 10.39 0.76
N ILE A 24 -0.22 9.08 0.41
CA ILE A 24 -0.02 8.62 -0.97
C ILE A 24 -1.19 9.00 -1.86
N LEU A 25 -2.41 8.64 -1.48
CA LEU A 25 -3.61 8.95 -2.25
C LEU A 25 -3.93 10.46 -2.25
N PRO A 26 -3.89 11.17 -1.09
CA PRO A 26 -4.14 12.62 -1.08
C PRO A 26 -3.11 13.45 -1.86
N ALA A 27 -1.86 12.98 -1.95
CA ALA A 27 -0.82 13.68 -2.73
C ALA A 27 -1.02 13.56 -4.25
N ARG A 28 -1.81 12.58 -4.72
CA ARG A 28 -1.97 12.26 -6.14
C ARG A 28 -3.39 12.46 -6.67
N VAL A 29 -4.37 12.48 -5.77
CA VAL A 29 -5.80 12.58 -6.13
C VAL A 29 -6.37 13.83 -5.50
N GLY A 30 -6.78 14.79 -6.33
CA GLY A 30 -7.47 15.98 -5.86
C GLY A 30 -8.78 15.62 -5.16
N ASP A 31 -9.05 16.28 -4.04
CA ASP A 31 -10.26 16.05 -3.22
C ASP A 31 -10.46 14.59 -2.79
N TYR A 32 -9.33 13.87 -2.54
CA TYR A 32 -9.39 12.49 -2.08
C TYR A 32 -10.27 12.34 -0.83
N SER A 33 -11.11 11.33 -0.85
CA SER A 33 -11.88 10.91 0.33
C SER A 33 -11.79 9.38 0.52
N PRO A 34 -11.80 8.89 1.77
CA PRO A 34 -11.74 7.46 2.06
C PRO A 34 -12.83 6.62 1.38
N THR A 35 -13.98 7.22 1.09
CA THR A 35 -15.09 6.55 0.39
C THR A 35 -14.72 6.13 -1.03
N MET A 36 -13.81 6.86 -1.70
CA MET A 36 -13.35 6.51 -3.05
C MET A 36 -12.60 5.17 -3.04
N LEU A 37 -11.74 4.92 -2.04
CA LEU A 37 -11.04 3.65 -1.89
C LEU A 37 -11.98 2.54 -1.44
N ASP A 38 -12.89 2.83 -0.48
CA ASP A 38 -13.88 1.86 0.01
C ASP A 38 -14.82 1.40 -1.11
N GLU A 39 -15.17 2.27 -2.06
CA GLU A 39 -15.99 1.93 -3.23
C GLU A 39 -15.26 0.92 -4.14
N LEU A 40 -14.02 1.19 -4.52
CA LEU A 40 -13.22 0.31 -5.37
C LEU A 40 -12.95 -1.06 -4.72
N THR A 41 -12.71 -1.08 -3.42
CA THR A 41 -12.45 -2.34 -2.71
C THR A 41 -13.73 -3.14 -2.49
N SER A 42 -14.84 -2.51 -2.12
CA SER A 42 -16.12 -3.19 -1.91
C SER A 42 -16.76 -3.71 -3.20
N ASN A 43 -16.50 -3.06 -4.33
CA ASN A 43 -16.92 -3.52 -5.66
C ASN A 43 -16.03 -4.64 -6.19
N GLY A 44 -14.89 -4.92 -5.55
CA GLY A 44 -13.94 -5.93 -5.96
C GLY A 44 -13.06 -5.52 -7.15
N GLU A 45 -13.03 -4.23 -7.53
CA GLU A 45 -12.13 -3.70 -8.55
C GLU A 45 -10.69 -3.64 -8.05
N VAL A 46 -10.50 -3.42 -6.74
CA VAL A 46 -9.21 -3.39 -6.07
C VAL A 46 -9.20 -4.40 -4.93
N LEU A 47 -8.18 -5.23 -4.88
CA LEU A 47 -7.94 -6.20 -3.82
C LEU A 47 -6.90 -5.66 -2.84
N ILE A 48 -7.07 -6.01 -1.57
CA ILE A 48 -6.18 -5.64 -0.48
C ILE A 48 -5.36 -6.87 -0.08
N LEU A 49 -4.04 -6.81 -0.21
CA LEU A 49 -3.14 -7.88 0.24
C LEU A 49 -2.22 -7.38 1.33
N GLY A 50 -2.13 -8.12 2.43
CA GLY A 50 -1.10 -7.91 3.41
C GLY A 50 0.26 -8.42 2.95
N ALA A 51 1.33 -7.78 3.41
CA ALA A 51 2.70 -8.08 3.03
C ALA A 51 3.68 -7.91 4.22
N GLY A 52 3.25 -8.28 5.40
CA GLY A 52 4.05 -8.21 6.63
C GLY A 52 3.61 -7.09 7.59
N LYS A 53 4.45 -6.85 8.60
CA LYS A 53 4.26 -5.81 9.62
C LYS A 53 5.18 -4.62 9.37
N ALA A 54 4.62 -3.42 9.31
CA ALA A 54 5.38 -2.17 9.34
C ALA A 54 5.54 -1.65 10.78
N GLY A 55 4.54 -1.90 11.62
CA GLY A 55 4.50 -1.51 13.04
C GLY A 55 3.53 -2.40 13.83
N ALA A 56 3.34 -2.10 15.11
CA ALA A 56 2.51 -2.92 16.01
C ALA A 56 1.05 -3.07 15.55
N ALA A 57 0.48 -2.03 14.93
CA ALA A 57 -0.87 -2.02 14.38
C ALA A 57 -0.92 -1.51 12.94
N ASP A 58 0.23 -1.44 12.27
CA ASP A 58 0.40 -0.92 10.92
C ASP A 58 0.94 -2.05 10.03
N PRO A 59 0.09 -2.75 9.27
CA PRO A 59 0.54 -3.75 8.33
C PRO A 59 1.14 -3.12 7.07
N TRP A 60 2.07 -3.81 6.42
CA TRP A 60 2.39 -3.55 5.02
C TRP A 60 1.23 -4.04 4.15
N ILE A 61 0.75 -3.20 3.26
CA ILE A 61 -0.39 -3.49 2.37
C ILE A 61 0.00 -3.22 0.92
N MET A 62 -0.41 -4.13 0.04
CA MET A 62 -0.49 -3.91 -1.39
C MET A 62 -1.95 -3.69 -1.79
N LEU A 63 -2.19 -2.72 -2.65
CA LEU A 63 -3.46 -2.55 -3.36
C LEU A 63 -3.24 -3.02 -4.81
N LEU A 64 -4.08 -3.92 -5.27
CA LEU A 64 -3.93 -4.57 -6.57
C LEU A 64 -5.23 -4.47 -7.36
N PRO A 65 -5.21 -3.98 -8.62
CA PRO A 65 -6.32 -4.17 -9.53
C PRO A 65 -6.66 -5.65 -9.68
N SER A 66 -7.93 -5.99 -9.60
CA SER A 66 -8.40 -7.39 -9.58
C SER A 66 -8.03 -8.18 -10.84
N ASP A 67 -8.00 -7.50 -11.99
CA ASP A 67 -7.79 -8.13 -13.31
C ASP A 67 -6.42 -8.82 -13.44
N TYR A 68 -5.39 -8.30 -12.76
CA TYR A 68 -4.04 -8.86 -12.78
C TYR A 68 -3.42 -9.01 -11.38
N ALA A 69 -4.24 -9.01 -10.36
CA ALA A 69 -3.79 -9.16 -8.98
C ALA A 69 -2.98 -10.45 -8.76
N ALA A 70 -3.43 -11.57 -9.34
CA ALA A 70 -2.74 -12.85 -9.22
C ALA A 70 -1.31 -12.83 -9.79
N GLN A 71 -1.06 -12.06 -10.85
CA GLN A 71 0.27 -11.92 -11.45
C GLN A 71 1.23 -11.15 -10.57
N LEU A 72 0.73 -10.16 -9.80
CA LEU A 72 1.53 -9.31 -8.91
C LEU A 72 1.50 -9.77 -7.45
N ALA A 73 0.57 -10.65 -7.08
CA ALA A 73 0.51 -11.20 -5.73
C ALA A 73 1.81 -11.94 -5.39
N PRO A 74 2.36 -11.75 -4.17
CA PRO A 74 3.51 -12.53 -3.72
C PRO A 74 3.13 -14.00 -3.55
N GLU A 75 4.11 -14.88 -3.70
CA GLU A 75 3.95 -16.26 -3.25
C GLU A 75 3.84 -16.27 -1.73
N THR A 76 2.75 -16.81 -1.22
CA THR A 76 2.51 -16.93 0.21
C THR A 76 2.57 -18.38 0.63
N ASP A 77 3.17 -18.64 1.76
CA ASP A 77 3.23 -19.96 2.36
C ASP A 77 2.38 -20.00 3.63
N ALA A 78 1.58 -21.05 3.76
CA ALA A 78 0.83 -21.34 4.96
C ALA A 78 1.63 -22.20 5.98
N GLU A 79 2.95 -22.35 5.76
CA GLU A 79 3.82 -22.98 6.75
C GLU A 79 3.89 -22.11 8.02
N GLY A 80 3.83 -22.76 9.18
CA GLY A 80 3.91 -22.07 10.47
C GLY A 80 2.63 -21.39 10.96
N VAL A 81 1.48 -21.49 10.24
CA VAL A 81 0.20 -21.03 10.78
C VAL A 81 -0.22 -21.83 12.02
N SER A 82 -0.74 -21.16 13.04
CA SER A 82 -1.25 -21.79 14.25
C SER A 82 -2.49 -22.66 13.98
N MET A 83 -2.87 -23.52 14.92
CA MET A 83 -4.11 -24.31 14.81
C MET A 83 -5.35 -23.43 14.63
N LEU A 84 -5.41 -22.30 15.35
CA LEU A 84 -6.51 -21.35 15.25
C LEU A 84 -6.54 -20.68 13.87
N GLN A 85 -5.40 -20.26 13.36
CA GLN A 85 -5.27 -19.70 12.01
C GLN A 85 -5.66 -20.71 10.93
N ARG A 86 -5.27 -21.99 11.10
CA ARG A 86 -5.70 -23.06 10.18
C ARG A 86 -7.21 -23.22 10.17
N ALA A 87 -7.85 -23.25 11.34
CA ALA A 87 -9.30 -23.32 11.44
C ALA A 87 -10.01 -22.15 10.74
N ILE A 88 -9.46 -20.92 10.86
CA ILE A 88 -9.97 -19.76 10.14
C ILE A 88 -9.84 -19.97 8.61
N LEU A 89 -8.69 -20.43 8.14
CA LEU A 89 -8.47 -20.71 6.71
C LEU A 89 -9.42 -21.80 6.19
N ASP A 90 -9.71 -22.83 6.99
CA ASP A 90 -10.66 -23.89 6.63
C ASP A 90 -12.10 -23.34 6.49
N VAL A 91 -12.51 -22.40 7.34
CA VAL A 91 -13.81 -21.72 7.20
C VAL A 91 -13.85 -20.91 5.90
N LEU A 92 -12.85 -20.07 5.66
CA LEU A 92 -12.76 -19.20 4.48
C LEU A 92 -12.58 -20.00 3.18
N GLY A 93 -11.96 -21.19 3.25
CA GLY A 93 -11.74 -22.11 2.13
C GLY A 93 -13.01 -22.67 1.49
N ARG A 94 -14.17 -22.49 2.15
CA ARG A 94 -15.48 -22.83 1.57
C ARG A 94 -15.90 -21.90 0.43
N GLY A 95 -15.17 -20.80 0.24
CA GLY A 95 -15.41 -19.80 -0.79
C GLY A 95 -16.39 -18.71 -0.39
N GLY A 96 -16.22 -17.52 -1.00
CA GLY A 96 -16.99 -16.33 -0.70
C GLY A 96 -16.45 -15.51 0.47
N GLY A 97 -17.21 -14.53 0.91
CA GLY A 97 -16.86 -13.62 2.01
C GLY A 97 -17.66 -13.90 3.27
N PHE A 98 -16.97 -14.09 4.40
CA PHE A 98 -17.55 -14.39 5.71
C PHE A 98 -17.51 -13.17 6.62
N LEU A 99 -18.52 -13.00 7.44
CA LEU A 99 -18.48 -12.04 8.53
C LEU A 99 -17.58 -12.59 9.66
N PHE A 100 -16.94 -11.71 10.39
CA PHE A 100 -16.09 -12.11 11.52
C PHE A 100 -16.85 -12.94 12.56
N ALA A 101 -18.13 -12.60 12.80
CA ALA A 101 -18.96 -13.34 13.73
C ALA A 101 -19.15 -14.82 13.34
N ASP A 102 -19.26 -15.11 12.03
CA ASP A 102 -19.40 -16.47 11.52
C ASP A 102 -18.08 -17.22 11.68
N ILE A 103 -16.96 -16.57 11.39
CA ILE A 103 -15.61 -17.13 11.58
C ILE A 103 -15.37 -17.44 13.06
N ALA A 104 -15.67 -16.50 13.96
CA ALA A 104 -15.46 -16.66 15.40
C ALA A 104 -16.38 -17.72 16.05
N ALA A 105 -17.56 -17.97 15.46
CA ALA A 105 -18.46 -19.02 15.94
C ALA A 105 -17.93 -20.44 15.63
N GLU A 106 -17.14 -20.61 14.57
CA GLU A 106 -16.60 -21.90 14.15
C GLU A 106 -15.15 -22.12 14.60
N ALA A 107 -14.39 -21.04 14.84
CA ALA A 107 -12.99 -21.12 15.25
C ALA A 107 -12.86 -21.55 16.73
N PRO A 108 -11.88 -22.43 17.07
CA PRO A 108 -11.70 -22.95 18.42
C PRO A 108 -10.93 -21.95 19.31
N GLY A 109 -11.43 -20.73 19.48
CA GLY A 109 -10.77 -19.68 20.27
C GLY A 109 -11.76 -18.68 20.83
N THR A 110 -11.29 -17.80 21.68
CA THR A 110 -12.05 -16.62 22.12
C THR A 110 -12.17 -15.62 20.97
N THR A 111 -13.13 -14.72 21.05
CA THR A 111 -13.30 -13.63 20.06
C THR A 111 -12.02 -12.81 19.86
N GLU A 112 -11.27 -12.53 20.93
CA GLU A 112 -10.04 -11.77 20.88
C GLU A 112 -8.89 -12.57 20.22
N GLU A 113 -8.73 -13.84 20.58
CA GLU A 113 -7.74 -14.71 19.95
C GLU A 113 -8.03 -14.89 18.46
N THR A 114 -9.29 -15.09 18.09
CA THR A 114 -9.70 -15.19 16.66
C THR A 114 -9.44 -13.90 15.91
N ARG A 115 -9.69 -12.73 16.54
CA ARG A 115 -9.39 -11.43 15.98
C ARG A 115 -7.89 -11.26 15.67
N GLU A 116 -7.02 -11.54 16.65
CA GLU A 116 -5.58 -11.42 16.44
C GLU A 116 -5.04 -12.48 15.47
N ALA A 117 -5.60 -13.70 15.48
CA ALA A 117 -5.26 -14.74 14.51
C ALA A 117 -5.64 -14.33 13.07
N LEU A 118 -6.81 -13.71 12.88
CA LEU A 118 -7.26 -13.19 11.59
C LEU A 118 -6.32 -12.10 11.07
N TRP A 119 -5.95 -11.13 11.91
CA TRP A 119 -4.99 -10.10 11.54
C TRP A 119 -3.61 -10.66 11.23
N GLY A 120 -3.16 -11.69 11.97
CA GLY A 120 -1.93 -12.41 11.62
C GLY A 120 -1.99 -13.03 10.22
N LEU A 121 -3.15 -13.57 9.80
CA LEU A 121 -3.36 -14.08 8.44
C LEU A 121 -3.39 -12.97 7.38
N VAL A 122 -3.94 -11.80 7.73
CA VAL A 122 -3.85 -10.61 6.84
C VAL A 122 -2.39 -10.22 6.65
N GLU A 123 -1.61 -10.08 7.71
CA GLU A 123 -0.18 -9.74 7.64
C GLU A 123 0.63 -10.75 6.82
N MET A 124 0.24 -12.03 6.85
CA MET A 124 0.84 -13.09 6.03
C MET A 124 0.39 -13.06 4.57
N GLY A 125 -0.58 -12.22 4.20
CA GLY A 125 -1.15 -12.18 2.85
C GLY A 125 -2.06 -13.36 2.50
N LEU A 126 -2.58 -14.08 3.49
CA LEU A 126 -3.44 -15.25 3.31
C LEU A 126 -4.93 -14.92 3.34
N VAL A 127 -5.30 -13.80 3.96
CA VAL A 127 -6.67 -13.32 4.12
C VAL A 127 -6.77 -11.85 3.74
N SER A 128 -7.88 -11.49 3.11
CA SER A 128 -8.18 -10.14 2.64
C SER A 128 -9.54 -9.66 3.17
N PRO A 129 -9.63 -8.41 3.66
CA PRO A 129 -10.91 -7.75 3.91
C PRO A 129 -11.51 -7.22 2.61
N ASP A 130 -12.84 -7.06 2.58
CA ASP A 130 -13.58 -6.48 1.45
C ASP A 130 -13.54 -4.96 1.36
N SER A 131 -12.94 -4.29 2.34
CA SER A 131 -12.81 -2.83 2.36
C SER A 131 -11.60 -2.38 3.18
N PHE A 132 -11.17 -1.13 3.00
CA PHE A 132 -10.07 -0.57 3.79
C PHE A 132 -10.50 -0.14 5.21
N ALA A 133 -11.80 -0.12 5.51
CA ALA A 133 -12.35 0.34 6.80
C ALA A 133 -11.83 -0.41 8.04
N PRO A 134 -11.70 -1.76 8.05
CA PRO A 134 -11.10 -2.49 9.17
C PRO A 134 -9.65 -2.08 9.44
N ILE A 135 -8.85 -1.90 8.38
CA ILE A 135 -7.45 -1.49 8.46
C ILE A 135 -7.35 -0.10 9.09
N ARG A 136 -8.15 0.85 8.61
CA ARG A 136 -8.24 2.22 9.13
C ARG A 136 -8.60 2.24 10.62
N THR A 137 -9.49 1.36 11.03
CA THR A 137 -9.90 1.22 12.43
C THR A 137 -8.77 0.66 13.30
N ARG A 138 -8.03 -0.35 12.80
CA ARG A 138 -6.88 -0.93 13.50
C ARG A 138 -5.77 0.11 13.69
N LEU A 139 -5.46 0.89 12.67
CA LEU A 139 -4.48 1.99 12.75
C LEU A 139 -4.87 3.00 13.83
N SER A 140 -6.14 3.37 13.91
CA SER A 140 -6.65 4.32 14.90
C SER A 140 -6.56 3.77 16.33
N SER A 141 -6.71 2.48 16.54
CA SER A 141 -6.64 1.83 17.86
C SER A 141 -5.21 1.70 18.37
N GLY A 142 -4.24 1.50 17.48
CA GLY A 142 -2.81 1.37 17.82
C GLY A 142 -2.16 2.67 18.31
N GLY A 143 -2.67 3.81 17.87
CA GLY A 143 -2.16 5.15 18.23
C GLY A 143 -2.61 5.67 19.60
N SER A 144 -3.52 4.99 20.30
CA SER A 144 -4.16 5.50 21.52
C SER A 144 -3.44 5.21 22.84
N ARG A 145 -2.11 5.02 22.84
CA ARG A 145 -1.34 4.95 24.09
C ARG A 145 -0.63 6.24 24.49
N SER A 146 -0.81 7.33 23.76
CA SER A 146 -0.32 8.65 24.18
C SER A 146 -1.49 9.58 24.46
N GLY A 147 -1.85 9.67 25.74
CA GLY A 147 -2.76 10.55 26.43
C GLY A 147 -3.37 11.73 25.67
N ARG A 148 -4.61 11.53 25.23
CA ARG A 148 -5.61 12.60 25.25
C ARG A 148 -6.96 11.94 25.53
N THR A 149 -7.34 11.90 26.81
CA THR A 149 -8.73 11.75 27.24
C THR A 149 -9.52 12.93 26.67
N ALA A 150 -10.04 12.75 25.46
CA ALA A 150 -11.10 13.63 24.98
C ALA A 150 -12.29 13.41 25.90
N HIS A 151 -12.61 14.39 26.70
CA HIS A 151 -13.75 14.44 27.60
C HIS A 151 -15.01 14.32 26.76
N ARG A 152 -15.49 13.10 26.57
CA ARG A 152 -16.76 12.82 25.89
C ARG A 152 -17.86 13.27 26.83
N SER A 153 -18.37 14.48 26.59
CA SER A 153 -19.56 15.01 27.26
C SER A 153 -20.68 13.99 27.18
N LYS A 154 -21.06 13.40 28.32
CA LYS A 154 -22.26 12.57 28.45
C LYS A 154 -23.46 13.45 28.23
N ARG A 155 -23.94 13.57 26.98
CA ARG A 155 -25.28 14.11 26.74
C ARG A 155 -26.27 13.12 27.36
N ARG A 156 -26.97 13.59 28.41
CA ARG A 156 -28.14 12.89 28.99
C ARG A 156 -29.18 12.69 27.88
N PRO A 157 -29.74 11.47 27.71
CA PRO A 157 -30.82 11.25 26.80
C PRO A 157 -32.06 11.97 27.32
N THR A 158 -32.59 12.90 26.57
CA THR A 158 -33.92 13.49 26.77
C THR A 158 -34.95 12.41 26.53
N ARG A 159 -35.76 12.11 27.54
CA ARG A 159 -36.94 11.24 27.44
C ARG A 159 -37.91 11.84 26.41
N SER A 160 -37.98 11.27 25.22
CA SER A 160 -39.04 11.50 24.27
C SER A 160 -39.87 10.23 24.11
N ARG A 161 -41.18 10.44 24.22
CA ARG A 161 -42.22 9.41 24.23
C ARG A 161 -42.31 8.65 22.92
N LEU A 162 -42.66 7.40 23.04
CA LEU A 162 -43.13 6.43 22.06
C LEU A 162 -43.60 7.01 20.72
N ARG A 163 -42.98 6.55 19.65
CA ARG A 163 -43.65 6.31 18.37
C ARG A 163 -43.25 4.94 17.84
N MET A 164 -44.18 4.02 17.91
CA MET A 164 -44.16 2.71 17.29
C MET A 164 -44.18 2.92 15.78
N GLY A 165 -43.24 2.35 15.03
CA GLY A 165 -43.37 2.23 13.60
C GLY A 165 -42.06 2.13 12.86
N ARG A 166 -41.83 0.98 12.24
CA ARG A 166 -40.82 0.64 11.22
C ARG A 166 -39.39 0.53 11.74
N THR A 167 -39.06 -0.68 12.16
CA THR A 167 -37.66 -1.13 12.27
C THR A 167 -37.01 -1.06 10.89
N SER A 168 -36.16 -0.07 10.69
CA SER A 168 -35.36 0.05 9.47
C SER A 168 -34.30 -1.05 9.42
N PHE A 169 -34.02 -1.55 8.25
CA PHE A 169 -32.95 -2.52 7.98
C PHE A 169 -31.60 -2.11 8.59
N ALA A 170 -31.33 -0.82 8.75
CA ALA A 170 -30.16 -0.27 9.44
C ALA A 170 -30.10 -0.62 10.95
N GLN A 171 -31.24 -0.85 11.60
CA GLN A 171 -31.29 -1.28 13.02
C GLN A 171 -31.03 -2.78 13.19
N ALA A 172 -31.35 -3.59 12.18
CA ALA A 172 -31.01 -5.01 12.19
C ALA A 172 -29.50 -5.25 11.98
N GLN A 173 -28.83 -4.44 11.17
CA GLN A 173 -27.35 -4.47 11.04
C GLN A 173 -26.67 -4.02 12.33
N ASN A 174 -27.18 -3.02 13.04
CA ASN A 174 -26.64 -2.59 14.33
C ASN A 174 -26.89 -3.61 15.46
N ALA A 175 -27.92 -4.43 15.38
CA ALA A 175 -28.20 -5.47 16.38
C ALA A 175 -27.31 -6.71 16.20
N ALA A 176 -26.90 -7.01 14.97
CA ALA A 176 -25.92 -8.08 14.69
C ALA A 176 -24.47 -7.69 15.05
N GLY A 177 -24.17 -6.38 15.17
CA GLY A 177 -22.85 -5.84 15.45
C GLY A 177 -22.53 -5.53 16.92
N ALA A 178 -23.47 -5.76 17.84
CA ALA A 178 -23.30 -5.35 19.25
C ALA A 178 -22.17 -6.06 20.04
N GLY A 179 -21.42 -6.96 19.39
CA GLY A 179 -20.27 -7.66 19.97
C GLY A 179 -19.05 -7.79 19.06
N THR A 180 -19.14 -7.36 17.80
CA THR A 180 -18.03 -7.48 16.85
C THR A 180 -17.06 -6.30 17.02
N PRO A 181 -15.74 -6.54 17.22
CA PRO A 181 -14.75 -5.47 17.27
C PRO A 181 -14.75 -4.65 15.98
N PRO A 182 -14.62 -3.32 16.06
CA PRO A 182 -14.74 -2.44 14.89
C PRO A 182 -13.68 -2.69 13.79
N ASP A 183 -12.52 -3.19 14.16
CA ASP A 183 -11.41 -3.49 13.24
C ASP A 183 -11.51 -4.87 12.55
N VAL A 184 -12.59 -5.60 12.77
CA VAL A 184 -12.90 -6.83 12.04
C VAL A 184 -14.29 -6.79 11.40
N MET A 185 -14.86 -5.61 11.26
CA MET A 185 -16.11 -5.41 10.55
C MET A 185 -15.92 -5.63 9.04
N GLY A 186 -17.00 -5.94 8.33
CA GLY A 186 -16.95 -6.27 6.90
C GLY A 186 -16.86 -7.77 6.64
N ARG A 187 -16.53 -8.12 5.42
CA ARG A 187 -16.38 -9.50 4.98
C ARG A 187 -14.91 -9.85 4.78
N TRP A 188 -14.59 -11.09 5.07
CA TRP A 188 -13.26 -11.65 4.99
C TRP A 188 -13.25 -12.83 4.05
N SER A 189 -12.25 -12.89 3.18
CA SER A 189 -12.07 -13.98 2.22
C SER A 189 -10.62 -14.44 2.20
N LEU A 190 -10.35 -15.58 1.58
CA LEU A 190 -8.98 -15.93 1.23
C LEU A 190 -8.43 -14.86 0.29
N ALA A 191 -7.17 -14.51 0.47
CA ALA A 191 -6.47 -13.62 -0.44
C ALA A 191 -6.28 -14.29 -1.81
N VAL A 192 -6.15 -13.49 -2.86
CA VAL A 192 -5.87 -14.01 -4.21
C VAL A 192 -4.51 -14.71 -4.20
N PRO A 193 -4.43 -15.97 -4.65
CA PRO A 193 -3.15 -16.66 -4.75
C PRO A 193 -2.32 -16.10 -5.92
N ALA A 194 -1.00 -16.22 -5.81
CA ALA A 194 -0.10 -15.90 -6.91
C ALA A 194 -0.39 -16.78 -8.12
N ALA A 195 -0.35 -16.19 -9.32
CA ALA A 195 -0.49 -16.94 -10.57
C ALA A 195 0.66 -17.96 -10.72
N THR A 196 0.36 -19.14 -11.23
CA THR A 196 1.35 -20.22 -11.42
C THR A 196 2.22 -20.02 -12.65
N ASP A 197 1.77 -19.23 -13.65
CA ASP A 197 2.57 -18.93 -14.83
C ASP A 197 3.62 -17.86 -14.55
N ALA A 198 4.87 -18.32 -14.45
CA ALA A 198 6.02 -17.45 -14.20
C ALA A 198 6.26 -16.42 -15.30
N THR A 199 5.85 -16.69 -16.54
CA THR A 199 6.02 -15.76 -17.66
C THR A 199 5.06 -14.59 -17.53
N SER A 200 3.77 -14.83 -17.30
CA SER A 200 2.78 -13.77 -17.11
C SER A 200 3.10 -12.93 -15.88
N ARG A 201 3.57 -13.53 -14.80
CA ARG A 201 4.04 -12.81 -13.61
C ARG A 201 5.23 -11.91 -13.93
N SER A 202 6.23 -12.44 -14.65
CA SER A 202 7.41 -11.67 -15.02
C SER A 202 7.06 -10.48 -15.90
N VAL A 203 6.15 -10.65 -16.85
CA VAL A 203 5.66 -9.56 -17.72
C VAL A 203 4.95 -8.50 -16.88
N ALA A 204 4.00 -8.90 -16.03
CA ALA A 204 3.25 -7.97 -15.19
C ALA A 204 4.17 -7.16 -14.25
N HIS A 205 5.15 -7.81 -13.61
CA HIS A 205 6.14 -7.11 -12.79
C HIS A 205 6.99 -6.14 -13.61
N GLY A 206 7.46 -6.54 -14.80
CA GLY A 206 8.25 -5.68 -15.67
C GLY A 206 7.51 -4.42 -16.10
N GLU A 207 6.24 -4.55 -16.48
CA GLU A 207 5.36 -3.45 -16.84
C GLU A 207 5.12 -2.53 -15.63
N ALA A 208 4.76 -3.10 -14.47
CA ALA A 208 4.53 -2.34 -13.24
C ALA A 208 5.78 -1.56 -12.78
N TRP A 209 6.99 -2.11 -12.91
CA TRP A 209 8.22 -1.39 -12.58
C TRP A 209 8.49 -0.21 -13.51
N LEU A 210 8.30 -0.39 -14.82
CA LEU A 210 8.53 0.69 -15.80
C LEU A 210 7.50 1.82 -15.65
N ASP A 211 6.24 1.49 -15.41
CA ASP A 211 5.17 2.47 -15.17
C ASP A 211 5.42 3.28 -13.89
N ARG A 212 5.87 2.60 -12.84
CA ARG A 212 6.06 3.21 -11.52
C ARG A 212 7.26 4.15 -11.49
N TYR A 213 8.39 3.69 -12.01
CA TYR A 213 9.65 4.42 -11.89
C TYR A 213 10.01 5.25 -13.12
N GLY A 214 9.43 4.97 -14.27
CA GLY A 214 9.87 5.53 -15.54
C GLY A 214 11.28 5.10 -15.93
N VAL A 215 12.24 5.22 -15.00
CA VAL A 215 13.61 4.68 -15.13
C VAL A 215 13.85 3.69 -14.01
N LEU A 216 13.87 2.41 -14.33
CA LEU A 216 14.18 1.38 -13.34
C LEU A 216 15.67 1.25 -13.14
N THR A 217 16.09 1.30 -11.88
CA THR A 217 17.48 1.16 -11.45
C THR A 217 17.64 -0.05 -10.53
N ARG A 218 18.88 -0.49 -10.32
CA ARG A 218 19.17 -1.51 -9.31
C ARG A 218 18.66 -1.11 -7.91
N GLY A 219 18.84 0.16 -7.56
CA GLY A 219 18.44 0.68 -6.25
C GLY A 219 16.92 0.63 -6.04
N SER A 220 16.13 0.91 -7.08
CA SER A 220 14.66 0.81 -7.03
C SER A 220 14.22 -0.63 -6.73
N VAL A 221 14.80 -1.62 -7.41
CA VAL A 221 14.47 -3.05 -7.21
C VAL A 221 14.85 -3.52 -5.80
N VAL A 222 16.02 -3.07 -5.29
CA VAL A 222 16.44 -3.40 -3.92
C VAL A 222 15.53 -2.76 -2.89
N ALA A 223 15.07 -1.53 -3.12
CA ALA A 223 14.17 -0.83 -2.20
C ALA A 223 12.77 -1.46 -2.12
N GLU A 224 12.30 -2.11 -3.19
CA GLU A 224 11.06 -2.89 -3.19
C GLU A 224 11.22 -4.29 -2.57
N ASP A 225 12.45 -4.73 -2.30
CA ASP A 225 12.74 -6.08 -1.81
C ASP A 225 12.17 -7.18 -2.73
N VAL A 226 12.36 -7.00 -4.03
CA VAL A 226 11.84 -7.91 -5.07
C VAL A 226 12.44 -9.29 -4.89
N LEU A 227 11.62 -10.32 -4.83
CA LEU A 227 12.06 -11.71 -4.78
C LEU A 227 12.88 -12.05 -6.04
N GLY A 228 14.10 -12.59 -5.86
CA GLY A 228 15.07 -12.80 -6.96
C GLY A 228 15.92 -11.56 -7.27
N GLY A 229 15.64 -10.42 -6.63
CA GLY A 229 16.45 -9.20 -6.68
C GLY A 229 16.63 -8.64 -8.08
N PHE A 230 17.69 -7.84 -8.24
CA PHE A 230 17.98 -7.20 -9.52
C PHE A 230 18.33 -8.19 -10.66
N ALA A 231 18.78 -9.41 -10.33
CA ALA A 231 19.05 -10.42 -11.35
C ALA A 231 17.78 -10.86 -12.09
N LEU A 232 16.68 -11.03 -11.37
CA LEU A 232 15.38 -11.31 -11.96
C LEU A 232 14.87 -10.13 -12.80
N ALA A 233 14.86 -8.93 -12.23
CA ALA A 233 14.43 -7.72 -12.93
C ALA A 233 15.23 -7.49 -14.21
N TYR A 234 16.55 -7.65 -14.16
CA TYR A 234 17.43 -7.55 -15.33
C TYR A 234 17.05 -8.55 -16.43
N LYS A 235 16.81 -9.83 -16.07
CA LYS A 235 16.43 -10.87 -17.03
C LYS A 235 15.09 -10.52 -17.71
N VAL A 236 14.09 -10.09 -16.93
CA VAL A 236 12.76 -9.71 -17.45
C VAL A 236 12.88 -8.52 -18.40
N LEU A 237 13.57 -7.46 -17.98
CA LEU A 237 13.68 -6.24 -18.77
C LEU A 237 14.63 -6.38 -19.97
N SER A 238 15.58 -7.31 -19.95
CA SER A 238 16.33 -7.67 -21.17
C SER A 238 15.41 -8.29 -22.23
N GLY A 239 14.42 -9.12 -21.83
CA GLY A 239 13.40 -9.58 -22.76
C GLY A 239 12.49 -8.45 -23.29
N PHE A 240 12.22 -7.44 -22.47
CA PHE A 240 11.52 -6.24 -22.93
C PHE A 240 12.36 -5.41 -23.90
N GLU A 241 13.66 -5.31 -23.69
CA GLU A 241 14.60 -4.67 -24.62
C GLU A 241 14.62 -5.40 -25.98
N GLU A 242 14.74 -6.73 -25.97
CA GLU A 242 14.71 -7.56 -27.18
C GLU A 242 13.38 -7.42 -27.97
N SER A 243 12.26 -7.22 -27.27
CA SER A 243 10.95 -7.00 -27.88
C SER A 243 10.68 -5.53 -28.25
N GLY A 244 11.60 -4.62 -27.95
CA GLY A 244 11.43 -3.17 -28.19
C GLY A 244 10.52 -2.44 -27.22
N LYS A 245 10.03 -3.09 -26.17
CA LYS A 245 9.21 -2.47 -25.12
C LYS A 245 10.02 -1.56 -24.19
N ALA A 246 11.29 -1.86 -23.98
CA ALA A 246 12.18 -1.08 -23.13
C ALA A 246 13.50 -0.76 -23.84
N MET A 247 14.23 0.20 -23.31
CA MET A 247 15.59 0.58 -23.71
C MET A 247 16.48 0.49 -22.47
N ARG A 248 17.70 0.05 -22.66
CA ARG A 248 18.73 0.02 -21.63
C ARG A 248 19.82 1.04 -21.91
N GLY A 249 20.31 1.73 -20.89
CA GLY A 249 21.38 2.69 -21.04
C GLY A 249 21.76 3.41 -19.77
N TYR A 250 22.53 4.47 -19.92
CA TYR A 250 22.88 5.44 -18.88
C TYR A 250 21.90 6.60 -18.96
N VAL A 251 20.80 6.53 -18.21
CA VAL A 251 19.76 7.55 -18.20
C VAL A 251 19.99 8.56 -17.07
N ILE A 252 20.40 8.07 -15.92
CA ILE A 252 20.70 8.87 -14.73
C ILE A 252 22.21 8.82 -14.52
N ASP A 253 22.85 9.99 -14.45
CA ASP A 253 24.28 10.11 -14.24
C ASP A 253 24.71 9.58 -12.86
N GLY A 254 25.92 9.06 -12.77
CA GLY A 254 26.48 8.49 -11.55
C GLY A 254 25.92 7.11 -11.12
N LEU A 255 24.89 6.59 -11.80
CA LEU A 255 24.38 5.23 -11.59
C LEU A 255 24.94 4.27 -12.63
N GLY A 256 25.00 2.97 -12.29
CA GLY A 256 25.52 1.94 -13.20
C GLY A 256 24.70 1.78 -14.50
N ALA A 257 25.31 1.13 -15.50
CA ALA A 257 24.79 0.99 -16.87
C ALA A 257 23.47 0.21 -17.03
N ALA A 258 23.07 -0.57 -16.05
CA ALA A 258 21.86 -1.39 -16.13
C ALA A 258 20.64 -0.60 -15.65
N GLN A 259 20.28 0.46 -16.39
CA GLN A 259 19.06 1.23 -16.19
C GLN A 259 18.14 0.97 -17.37
N PHE A 260 16.87 0.72 -17.08
CA PHE A 260 15.87 0.42 -18.09
C PHE A 260 14.77 1.48 -18.07
N SER A 261 14.29 1.89 -19.24
CA SER A 261 13.24 2.87 -19.42
C SER A 261 12.46 2.60 -20.69
N THR A 262 11.38 3.31 -20.90
CA THR A 262 10.64 3.28 -22.16
C THR A 262 11.09 4.45 -23.08
N PRO A 263 10.96 4.33 -24.42
CA PRO A 263 11.25 5.44 -25.32
C PRO A 263 10.52 6.72 -24.96
N ALA A 264 9.25 6.62 -24.58
CA ALA A 264 8.42 7.78 -24.22
C ALA A 264 8.96 8.53 -22.99
N ILE A 265 9.44 7.81 -21.98
CA ILE A 265 10.04 8.41 -20.77
C ILE A 265 11.38 9.09 -21.14
N ILE A 266 12.20 8.46 -21.98
CA ILE A 266 13.47 9.06 -22.43
C ILE A 266 13.21 10.38 -23.18
N ASP A 267 12.22 10.43 -24.07
CA ASP A 267 11.89 11.65 -24.80
C ASP A 267 11.34 12.73 -23.85
N ARG A 268 10.55 12.35 -22.85
CA ARG A 268 10.09 13.26 -21.81
C ARG A 268 11.24 13.83 -20.98
N LEU A 269 12.22 13.00 -20.60
CA LEU A 269 13.41 13.46 -19.86
C LEU A 269 14.25 14.43 -20.69
N ARG A 270 14.43 14.17 -21.99
CA ARG A 270 15.12 15.11 -22.88
C ARG A 270 14.40 16.45 -22.93
N GLY A 271 13.09 16.46 -23.09
CA GLY A 271 12.29 17.69 -23.09
C GLY A 271 12.42 18.50 -21.78
N LEU A 272 12.60 17.82 -20.64
CA LEU A 272 12.85 18.49 -19.37
C LEU A 272 14.30 19.00 -19.25
N ALA A 273 15.28 18.27 -19.79
CA ALA A 273 16.69 18.66 -19.77
C ALA A 273 17.00 19.87 -20.69
N ASP A 274 16.26 20.02 -21.79
CA ASP A 274 16.42 21.12 -22.73
C ASP A 274 15.80 22.45 -22.23
N SER A 275 15.13 22.45 -21.09
CA SER A 275 14.63 23.65 -20.45
C SER A 275 15.79 24.51 -19.93
N PRO A 276 15.89 25.81 -20.31
CA PRO A 276 17.09 26.61 -20.05
C PRO A 276 17.40 26.92 -18.59
N ASP A 277 16.59 26.45 -17.64
CA ASP A 277 16.70 26.76 -16.20
C ASP A 277 17.37 25.66 -15.35
N VAL A 278 18.04 24.67 -15.95
CA VAL A 278 18.67 23.55 -15.23
C VAL A 278 20.05 23.88 -14.65
N THR A 279 20.54 25.10 -14.83
CA THR A 279 21.81 25.56 -14.23
C THR A 279 21.57 26.24 -12.89
N GLY A 280 21.25 25.47 -11.87
CA GLY A 280 21.41 25.86 -10.47
C GLY A 280 20.62 27.10 -10.06
N TRP A 281 19.58 26.93 -9.25
CA TRP A 281 18.74 27.95 -8.66
C TRP A 281 17.82 28.66 -9.65
N PRO A 282 16.49 28.61 -9.49
CA PRO A 282 15.55 29.09 -10.48
C PRO A 282 15.67 30.62 -10.66
N SER A 283 16.10 31.02 -11.83
CA SER A 283 16.08 32.43 -12.28
C SER A 283 14.74 32.75 -12.95
N GLY A 284 13.65 32.24 -12.44
CA GLY A 284 12.33 32.45 -13.03
C GLY A 284 11.26 32.62 -11.95
N THR A 285 10.23 33.37 -12.28
CA THR A 285 9.08 33.74 -11.45
C THR A 285 8.15 32.59 -11.03
N THR A 286 8.61 31.33 -11.09
CA THR A 286 7.84 30.16 -10.67
C THR A 286 8.17 29.86 -9.20
N GLU A 287 7.16 29.77 -8.35
CA GLU A 287 7.34 29.34 -6.96
C GLU A 287 7.92 27.92 -6.93
N PRO A 288 8.87 27.62 -6.03
CA PRO A 288 9.48 26.30 -5.94
C PRO A 288 8.44 25.23 -5.62
N GLU A 289 8.46 24.13 -6.37
CA GLU A 289 7.55 23.02 -6.14
C GLU A 289 7.97 22.21 -4.90
N THR A 290 7.08 22.15 -3.93
CA THR A 290 7.32 21.45 -2.66
C THR A 290 6.46 20.18 -2.57
N TYR A 291 7.10 19.05 -2.33
CA TYR A 291 6.44 17.77 -2.12
C TYR A 291 6.77 17.19 -0.75
N VAL A 292 5.74 16.73 -0.04
CA VAL A 292 5.89 15.94 1.20
C VAL A 292 5.46 14.52 0.89
N LEU A 293 6.40 13.60 0.99
CA LEU A 293 6.19 12.18 0.65
C LEU A 293 6.47 11.30 1.86
N ALA A 294 5.80 10.14 1.93
CA ALA A 294 6.30 9.07 2.79
C ALA A 294 7.72 8.69 2.33
N ALA A 295 8.65 8.48 3.25
CA ALA A 295 10.01 8.15 2.87
C ALA A 295 10.10 6.84 2.06
N CYS A 296 9.15 5.90 2.29
CA CYS A 296 9.03 4.64 1.54
C CYS A 296 8.27 4.77 0.21
N ASP A 297 7.67 5.93 -0.10
CA ASP A 297 6.96 6.14 -1.36
C ASP A 297 7.90 5.94 -2.56
N PRO A 298 7.50 5.17 -3.60
CA PRO A 298 8.30 4.99 -4.82
C PRO A 298 8.65 6.31 -5.53
N ALA A 299 7.83 7.35 -5.39
CA ALA A 299 8.13 8.67 -5.94
C ALA A 299 9.32 9.36 -5.26
N ASN A 300 9.71 8.93 -4.05
CA ASN A 300 10.94 9.36 -3.41
C ASN A 300 12.13 8.56 -3.97
N PRO A 301 13.04 9.14 -4.77
CA PRO A 301 14.18 8.41 -5.31
C PRO A 301 15.29 8.17 -4.28
N TYR A 302 15.34 8.96 -3.20
CA TYR A 302 16.42 8.93 -2.23
C TYR A 302 16.36 7.71 -1.29
N GLY A 303 17.51 7.07 -1.08
CA GLY A 303 17.61 5.81 -0.36
C GLY A 303 17.09 4.61 -1.16
N ALA A 304 16.75 4.81 -2.44
CA ALA A 304 16.40 3.79 -3.43
C ALA A 304 17.31 3.93 -4.66
N ALA A 305 16.85 4.63 -5.70
CA ALA A 305 17.64 4.88 -6.92
C ALA A 305 18.85 5.78 -6.64
N LEU A 306 18.66 6.80 -5.83
CA LEU A 306 19.69 7.79 -5.46
C LEU A 306 20.12 7.60 -3.99
N PRO A 307 21.39 7.86 -3.67
CA PRO A 307 21.83 7.89 -2.28
C PRO A 307 21.21 9.09 -1.56
N TRP A 308 21.01 8.97 -0.23
CA TRP A 308 20.71 10.14 0.58
C TRP A 308 21.89 11.13 0.56
N PRO A 309 21.65 12.43 0.59
CA PRO A 309 22.71 13.42 0.75
C PRO A 309 23.54 13.13 2.00
N GLN A 310 24.86 13.20 1.87
CA GLN A 310 25.78 13.04 2.99
C GLN A 310 25.68 14.24 3.94
N ARG A 311 25.67 13.96 5.25
CA ARG A 311 25.72 14.98 6.31
C ARG A 311 26.98 14.73 7.12
N ASP A 312 27.80 15.76 7.25
CA ASP A 312 29.13 15.66 7.86
C ASP A 312 29.11 15.31 9.37
N ASP A 313 27.96 15.50 10.06
CA ASP A 313 27.89 15.47 11.52
C ASP A 313 26.88 14.44 12.10
N ALA A 314 26.31 13.50 11.33
CA ALA A 314 25.21 12.65 11.82
C ALA A 314 25.63 11.20 12.07
N THR A 315 25.48 10.77 13.32
CA THR A 315 25.39 9.35 13.66
C THR A 315 24.00 8.82 13.25
N GLY A 316 23.93 8.16 12.11
CA GLY A 316 22.70 7.65 11.52
C GLY A 316 22.17 8.51 10.38
N GLY A 317 21.87 7.88 9.24
CA GLY A 317 21.34 8.53 8.04
C GLY A 317 19.81 8.43 7.94
N PRO A 318 19.19 9.19 7.01
CA PRO A 318 17.78 9.04 6.67
C PRO A 318 17.48 7.59 6.21
N THR A 319 16.27 7.13 6.53
CA THR A 319 15.82 5.77 6.19
C THR A 319 14.46 5.81 5.49
N ARG A 320 14.14 4.76 4.72
CA ARG A 320 12.83 4.57 4.09
C ARG A 320 11.88 3.79 4.99
N SER A 321 11.92 4.05 6.29
CA SER A 321 11.08 3.35 7.26
C SER A 321 9.62 3.81 7.21
N ALA A 322 8.71 2.94 7.66
CA ALA A 322 7.31 3.29 7.84
C ALA A 322 7.17 4.46 8.83
N GLY A 323 6.30 5.41 8.51
CA GLY A 323 6.07 6.62 9.29
C GLY A 323 7.06 7.76 9.05
N ALA A 324 8.21 7.50 8.41
CA ALA A 324 9.15 8.56 8.06
C ALA A 324 8.65 9.36 6.84
N LEU A 325 8.93 10.66 6.85
CA LEU A 325 8.58 11.60 5.78
C LEU A 325 9.83 12.21 5.15
N VAL A 326 9.74 12.55 3.88
CA VAL A 326 10.74 13.36 3.18
C VAL A 326 10.07 14.59 2.59
N VAL A 327 10.73 15.73 2.68
CA VAL A 327 10.33 16.97 2.02
C VAL A 327 11.29 17.23 0.88
N LEU A 328 10.73 17.31 -0.33
CA LEU A 328 11.47 17.65 -1.54
C LEU A 328 11.08 19.06 -1.99
N ILE A 329 12.08 19.86 -2.37
CA ILE A 329 11.88 21.15 -3.04
C ILE A 329 12.62 21.09 -4.37
N ASP A 330 11.91 21.29 -5.47
CA ASP A 330 12.44 21.13 -6.83
C ASP A 330 13.21 19.81 -7.02
N GLY A 331 12.68 18.73 -6.43
CA GLY A 331 13.28 17.39 -6.45
C GLY A 331 14.45 17.16 -5.48
N LEU A 332 14.94 18.18 -4.77
CA LEU A 332 16.03 18.04 -3.80
C LEU A 332 15.50 17.75 -2.38
N PRO A 333 16.08 16.79 -1.64
CA PRO A 333 15.65 16.44 -0.29
C PRO A 333 16.14 17.47 0.72
N ILE A 334 15.21 18.24 1.26
CA ILE A 334 15.50 19.33 2.20
C ILE A 334 15.34 18.86 3.65
N ALA A 335 14.37 17.98 3.93
CA ALA A 335 14.14 17.47 5.27
C ALA A 335 13.76 15.99 5.25
N HIS A 336 14.14 15.29 6.32
CA HIS A 336 13.71 13.93 6.64
C HIS A 336 13.22 13.93 8.10
N LEU A 337 12.01 13.43 8.33
CA LEU A 337 11.32 13.38 9.61
C LEU A 337 11.05 11.92 9.98
N THR A 338 11.25 11.54 11.24
CA THR A 338 11.00 10.20 11.78
C THR A 338 10.08 10.25 12.99
#